data_0853822d8854520c8e14aa2cc03e2d6d
#
_entry.id   0853822d8854520c8e14aa2cc03e2d6d
#
_cell.length_a   1.000
_cell.length_b   1.000
_cell.length_c   1.000
_cell.angle_alpha   90.00
_cell.angle_beta   90.00
_cell.angle_gamma   90.00
#
_symmetry.space_group_name_H-M   'P 1'
#
loop_
_entity.id
_entity.type
_entity.pdbx_description
1 polymer ?
#
loop_
_entity_poly.entity_id
_entity_poly.type
_entity_poly.pdbx_seq_one_letter_code
_entity_poly.pdbx_strand_id
1 'polypeptide(L)'
;GYVAVFAATLALSVGTPAQAEKVSPAIAKTLQAAQNASKARKWGECLSNLRTADAAGGKTAYDSFIINELTAFCALSSNDIATATRAYETNLNSPFAADKIAQRTRDLTKIYFNARNYAKTVELGKSAIKSGYADADTYLVVSQSYYQQNDFKNARDFVGSWIRDQEKRGQRPKENAIQIYVTSCMRLKDEACTAAGFEKLVTYYPNPAGW
;
A
#
# COMPACT_ATOMS: atom_id res chain seq x y z
N GLY A 1 -1.83 57.71 -30.92
CA GLY A 1 -1.56 56.34 -30.63
C GLY A 1 -1.04 56.21 -29.22
N TYR A 2 -1.87 55.75 -28.27
CA TYR A 2 -1.43 55.49 -26.90
C TYR A 2 -1.03 54.02 -26.83
N VAL A 3 0.24 53.73 -26.49
CA VAL A 3 0.75 52.43 -26.17
C VAL A 3 0.58 52.22 -24.70
N ALA A 4 -0.33 51.32 -24.30
CA ALA A 4 -0.50 50.87 -22.94
C ALA A 4 0.55 49.80 -22.63
N VAL A 5 1.49 50.13 -21.73
CA VAL A 5 2.47 49.20 -21.18
C VAL A 5 1.79 48.42 -20.04
N PHE A 6 1.47 47.17 -20.23
CA PHE A 6 1.06 46.27 -19.14
C PHE A 6 2.32 45.82 -18.40
N ALA A 7 2.52 46.36 -17.20
CA ALA A 7 3.49 45.83 -16.26
C ALA A 7 2.91 44.58 -15.59
N ALA A 8 3.36 43.38 -16.05
CA ALA A 8 3.09 42.13 -15.36
C ALA A 8 3.96 42.06 -14.10
N THR A 9 3.36 42.30 -12.95
CA THR A 9 4.00 41.99 -11.66
C THR A 9 4.03 40.48 -11.45
N LEU A 10 5.18 39.85 -11.73
CA LEU A 10 5.48 38.54 -11.24
C LEU A 10 5.50 38.56 -9.70
N ALA A 11 4.45 38.05 -9.07
CA ALA A 11 4.47 37.69 -7.68
C ALA A 11 5.41 36.48 -7.52
N LEU A 12 6.65 36.76 -7.10
CA LEU A 12 7.55 35.71 -6.57
C LEU A 12 6.90 35.17 -5.30
N SER A 13 6.26 34.00 -5.40
CA SER A 13 5.92 33.22 -4.23
C SER A 13 7.24 32.79 -3.58
N VAL A 14 7.65 33.53 -2.54
CA VAL A 14 8.72 33.11 -1.66
C VAL A 14 8.21 31.89 -0.93
N GLY A 15 8.51 30.69 -1.48
CA GLY A 15 8.36 29.44 -0.76
C GLY A 15 9.15 29.56 0.54
N THR A 16 8.49 29.46 1.67
CA THR A 16 9.16 29.33 2.96
C THR A 16 10.16 28.16 2.83
N PRO A 17 11.44 28.36 3.19
CA PRO A 17 12.39 27.25 3.17
C PRO A 17 11.81 26.14 4.05
N ALA A 18 11.72 24.94 3.50
CA ALA A 18 11.32 23.74 4.25
C ALA A 18 12.26 23.67 5.45
N GLN A 19 11.75 24.02 6.62
CA GLN A 19 12.52 23.96 7.84
C GLN A 19 12.89 22.49 8.03
N ALA A 20 14.18 22.20 8.08
CA ALA A 20 14.66 20.82 8.21
C ALA A 20 13.96 20.17 9.41
N GLU A 21 13.18 19.14 9.14
CA GLU A 21 12.36 18.43 10.12
C GLU A 21 13.29 17.77 11.14
N LYS A 22 13.27 18.28 12.35
CA LYS A 22 14.11 17.79 13.44
C LYS A 22 13.26 17.21 14.55
N VAL A 23 13.73 16.09 15.09
CA VAL A 23 13.16 15.51 16.31
C VAL A 23 13.30 16.51 17.45
N SER A 24 12.19 16.74 18.16
CA SER A 24 12.17 17.68 19.29
C SER A 24 12.94 17.12 20.50
N PRO A 25 13.45 18.00 21.39
CA PRO A 25 14.06 17.57 22.64
C PRO A 25 13.12 16.76 23.53
N ALA A 26 11.79 16.95 23.40
CA ALA A 26 10.78 16.27 24.21
C ALA A 26 10.85 14.75 24.09
N ILE A 27 11.19 14.22 22.91
CA ILE A 27 11.22 12.78 22.66
C ILE A 27 12.62 12.23 22.35
N ALA A 28 13.62 13.10 22.19
CA ALA A 28 14.95 12.72 21.68
C ALA A 28 15.58 11.55 22.45
N LYS A 29 15.53 11.58 23.78
CA LYS A 29 16.11 10.52 24.65
C LYS A 29 15.37 9.20 24.53
N THR A 30 14.04 9.22 24.57
CA THR A 30 13.20 8.01 24.47
C THR A 30 13.24 7.43 23.07
N LEU A 31 13.27 8.27 22.05
CA LEU A 31 13.43 7.83 20.66
C LEU A 31 14.79 7.15 20.43
N GLN A 32 15.87 7.73 20.97
CA GLN A 32 17.20 7.12 20.91
C GLN A 32 17.24 5.76 21.60
N ALA A 33 16.58 5.63 22.77
CA ALA A 33 16.46 4.36 23.47
C ALA A 33 15.69 3.32 22.64
N ALA A 34 14.59 3.72 21.98
CA ALA A 34 13.84 2.85 21.09
C ALA A 34 14.69 2.40 19.89
N GLN A 35 15.45 3.30 19.27
CA GLN A 35 16.35 2.97 18.17
C GLN A 35 17.45 1.97 18.58
N ASN A 36 18.03 2.16 19.77
CA ASN A 36 19.04 1.24 20.32
C ASN A 36 18.44 -0.15 20.58
N ALA A 37 17.25 -0.22 21.17
CA ALA A 37 16.52 -1.47 21.39
C ALA A 37 16.20 -2.15 20.04
N SER A 38 15.79 -1.39 19.04
CA SER A 38 15.53 -1.89 17.69
C SER A 38 16.79 -2.51 17.05
N LYS A 39 17.93 -1.82 17.11
CA LYS A 39 19.23 -2.36 16.63
C LYS A 39 19.62 -3.64 17.36
N ALA A 40 19.32 -3.74 18.64
CA ALA A 40 19.56 -4.93 19.46
C ALA A 40 18.48 -6.01 19.28
N ARG A 41 17.48 -5.81 18.39
CA ARG A 41 16.34 -6.69 18.17
C ARG A 41 15.48 -6.95 19.41
N LYS A 42 15.51 -6.03 20.36
CA LYS A 42 14.69 -6.05 21.58
C LYS A 42 13.34 -5.35 21.29
N TRP A 43 12.48 -6.02 20.53
CA TRP A 43 11.28 -5.40 19.98
C TRP A 43 10.31 -4.91 21.04
N GLY A 44 10.12 -5.66 22.13
CA GLY A 44 9.29 -5.24 23.26
C GLY A 44 9.80 -3.97 23.95
N GLU A 45 11.11 -3.85 24.15
CA GLU A 45 11.76 -2.66 24.70
C GLU A 45 11.64 -1.48 23.73
N CYS A 46 11.81 -1.72 22.41
CA CYS A 46 11.58 -0.73 21.37
C CYS A 46 10.16 -0.15 21.48
N LEU A 47 9.13 -1.01 21.45
CA LEU A 47 7.72 -0.59 21.53
C LEU A 47 7.39 0.11 22.86
N SER A 48 8.00 -0.31 23.97
CA SER A 48 7.81 0.35 25.26
C SER A 48 8.35 1.78 25.26
N ASN A 49 9.59 1.98 24.76
CA ASN A 49 10.18 3.31 24.65
C ASN A 49 9.38 4.21 23.69
N LEU A 50 8.83 3.65 22.59
CA LEU A 50 8.00 4.41 21.67
C LEU A 50 6.67 4.84 22.27
N ARG A 51 6.03 3.99 23.10
CA ARG A 51 4.84 4.41 23.87
C ARG A 51 5.15 5.54 24.83
N THR A 52 6.32 5.52 25.47
CA THR A 52 6.78 6.61 26.33
C THR A 52 7.01 7.89 25.53
N ALA A 53 7.64 7.79 24.35
CA ALA A 53 7.82 8.93 23.46
C ALA A 53 6.48 9.49 22.97
N ASP A 54 5.53 8.60 22.65
CA ASP A 54 4.20 9.02 22.19
C ASP A 54 3.37 9.69 23.29
N ALA A 55 3.54 9.33 24.54
CA ALA A 55 2.89 9.96 25.69
C ALA A 55 3.52 11.30 26.09
N ALA A 56 4.69 11.67 25.56
CA ALA A 56 5.38 12.91 25.93
C ALA A 56 4.59 14.16 25.49
N GLY A 57 4.52 15.15 26.38
CA GLY A 57 4.01 16.48 26.04
C GLY A 57 5.01 17.24 25.16
N GLY A 58 4.50 18.18 24.35
CA GLY A 58 5.34 19.04 23.50
C GLY A 58 5.89 18.37 22.24
N LYS A 59 5.33 17.20 21.85
CA LYS A 59 5.63 16.56 20.55
C LYS A 59 5.20 17.46 19.39
N THR A 60 5.98 17.44 18.33
CA THR A 60 5.60 18.01 17.03
C THR A 60 4.85 16.98 16.18
N ALA A 61 4.25 17.42 15.08
CA ALA A 61 3.67 16.52 14.09
C ALA A 61 4.73 15.61 13.45
N TYR A 62 5.95 16.10 13.27
CA TYR A 62 7.08 15.31 12.79
C TYR A 62 7.51 14.24 13.80
N ASP A 63 7.53 14.56 15.09
CA ASP A 63 7.80 13.58 16.14
C ASP A 63 6.80 12.41 16.09
N SER A 64 5.52 12.71 15.97
CA SER A 64 4.46 11.71 15.85
C SER A 64 4.65 10.83 14.62
N PHE A 65 5.04 11.42 13.49
CA PHE A 65 5.36 10.68 12.27
C PHE A 65 6.53 9.71 12.49
N ILE A 66 7.64 10.16 13.06
CA ILE A 66 8.82 9.32 13.32
C ILE A 66 8.52 8.22 14.34
N ILE A 67 7.77 8.52 15.40
CA ILE A 67 7.32 7.52 16.38
C ILE A 67 6.52 6.43 15.68
N ASN A 68 5.55 6.79 14.85
CA ASN A 68 4.73 5.81 14.11
C ASN A 68 5.56 4.97 13.13
N GLU A 69 6.51 5.56 12.39
CA GLU A 69 7.41 4.83 11.49
C GLU A 69 8.19 3.75 12.25
N LEU A 70 8.79 4.10 13.38
CA LEU A 70 9.57 3.15 14.15
C LEU A 70 8.68 2.14 14.91
N THR A 71 7.49 2.57 15.36
CA THR A 71 6.48 1.68 15.95
C THR A 71 6.06 0.61 14.95
N ALA A 72 5.74 0.98 13.73
CA ALA A 72 5.36 0.04 12.69
C ALA A 72 6.50 -0.96 12.39
N PHE A 73 7.74 -0.49 12.31
CA PHE A 73 8.89 -1.34 12.08
C PHE A 73 9.11 -2.36 13.23
N CYS A 74 9.12 -1.91 14.50
CA CYS A 74 9.33 -2.78 15.65
C CYS A 74 8.16 -3.77 15.83
N ALA A 75 6.93 -3.33 15.56
CA ALA A 75 5.74 -4.17 15.63
C ALA A 75 5.74 -5.26 14.55
N LEU A 76 6.06 -4.94 13.28
CA LEU A 76 6.22 -5.94 12.23
C LEU A 76 7.29 -6.96 12.59
N SER A 77 8.42 -6.48 13.10
CA SER A 77 9.55 -7.34 13.48
C SER A 77 9.22 -8.29 14.66
N SER A 78 8.23 -7.94 15.45
CA SER A 78 7.71 -8.79 16.56
C SER A 78 6.41 -9.53 16.20
N ASN A 79 5.98 -9.45 14.95
CA ASN A 79 4.72 -10.03 14.46
C ASN A 79 3.44 -9.44 15.12
N ASP A 80 3.53 -8.23 15.66
CA ASP A 80 2.37 -7.46 16.14
C ASP A 80 1.75 -6.67 14.99
N ILE A 81 1.00 -7.39 14.15
CA ILE A 81 0.40 -6.84 12.93
C ILE A 81 -0.60 -5.72 13.25
N ALA A 82 -1.35 -5.84 14.33
CA ALA A 82 -2.37 -4.86 14.70
C ALA A 82 -1.74 -3.49 15.05
N THR A 83 -0.66 -3.48 15.82
CA THR A 83 0.07 -2.25 16.13
C THR A 83 0.76 -1.68 14.90
N ALA A 84 1.37 -2.53 14.08
CA ALA A 84 2.06 -2.10 12.86
C ALA A 84 1.12 -1.42 11.85
N THR A 85 -0.02 -2.04 11.57
CA THR A 85 -0.99 -1.50 10.59
C THR A 85 -1.59 -0.19 11.07
N ARG A 86 -1.93 -0.08 12.37
CA ARG A 86 -2.42 1.17 12.95
C ARG A 86 -1.42 2.32 12.80
N ALA A 87 -0.15 2.06 13.11
CA ALA A 87 0.90 3.07 13.01
C ALA A 87 1.12 3.52 11.55
N TYR A 88 1.15 2.59 10.59
CA TYR A 88 1.26 2.94 9.17
C TYR A 88 0.02 3.68 8.65
N GLU A 89 -1.19 3.25 9.02
CA GLU A 89 -2.43 3.94 8.60
C GLU A 89 -2.46 5.38 9.10
N THR A 90 -2.05 5.61 10.35
CA THR A 90 -1.92 6.97 10.90
C THR A 90 -0.98 7.82 10.05
N ASN A 91 0.13 7.25 9.60
CA ASN A 91 1.12 7.97 8.81
C ASN A 91 0.73 8.20 7.35
N LEU A 92 -0.25 7.46 6.79
CA LEU A 92 -0.72 7.71 5.41
C LEU A 92 -1.28 9.13 5.21
N ASN A 93 -1.81 9.73 6.27
CA ASN A 93 -2.35 11.09 6.25
C ASN A 93 -1.34 12.15 6.70
N SER A 94 -0.11 11.76 6.99
CA SER A 94 0.94 12.69 7.42
C SER A 94 1.54 13.42 6.22
N PRO A 95 1.73 14.75 6.31
CA PRO A 95 2.41 15.50 5.26
C PRO A 95 3.86 15.05 5.04
N PHE A 96 4.46 14.39 6.04
CA PHE A 96 5.81 13.86 5.99
C PHE A 96 5.93 12.50 5.28
N ALA A 97 4.80 11.91 4.90
CA ALA A 97 4.76 10.63 4.17
C ALA A 97 4.64 10.82 2.65
N ALA A 98 4.56 12.06 2.13
CA ALA A 98 4.18 12.35 0.75
C ALA A 98 5.00 11.58 -0.31
N ASP A 99 6.30 11.44 -0.11
CA ASP A 99 7.23 10.70 -0.98
C ASP A 99 7.12 9.16 -0.83
N LYS A 100 6.50 8.70 0.25
CA LYS A 100 6.39 7.27 0.62
C LYS A 100 4.98 6.72 0.54
N ILE A 101 3.98 7.58 0.32
CA ILE A 101 2.57 7.18 0.42
C ILE A 101 2.21 6.03 -0.51
N ALA A 102 2.73 6.05 -1.75
CA ALA A 102 2.50 4.98 -2.72
C ALA A 102 3.07 3.65 -2.24
N GLN A 103 4.31 3.64 -1.77
CA GLN A 103 4.97 2.47 -1.23
C GLN A 103 4.23 1.94 0.01
N ARG A 104 3.90 2.83 0.97
CA ARG A 104 3.20 2.47 2.21
C ARG A 104 1.83 1.88 1.95
N THR A 105 1.06 2.45 1.01
CA THR A 105 -0.26 1.92 0.66
C THR A 105 -0.16 0.50 0.09
N ARG A 106 0.82 0.22 -0.77
CA ARG A 106 1.08 -1.13 -1.27
C ARG A 106 1.50 -2.09 -0.16
N ASP A 107 2.42 -1.67 0.69
CA ASP A 107 2.93 -2.49 1.81
C ASP A 107 1.79 -2.85 2.77
N LEU A 108 0.97 -1.88 3.16
CA LEU A 108 -0.22 -2.12 4.00
C LEU A 108 -1.21 -3.09 3.35
N THR A 109 -1.46 -2.93 2.04
CA THR A 109 -2.34 -3.84 1.30
C THR A 109 -1.83 -5.29 1.41
N LYS A 110 -0.52 -5.51 1.24
CA LYS A 110 0.11 -6.83 1.37
C LYS A 110 0.11 -7.35 2.82
N ILE A 111 0.37 -6.48 3.81
CA ILE A 111 0.33 -6.85 5.23
C ILE A 111 -1.07 -7.32 5.62
N TYR A 112 -2.12 -6.61 5.23
CA TYR A 112 -3.49 -7.04 5.50
C TYR A 112 -3.86 -8.33 4.79
N PHE A 113 -3.39 -8.52 3.56
CA PHE A 113 -3.58 -9.79 2.85
C PHE A 113 -2.95 -10.97 3.59
N ASN A 114 -1.69 -10.83 4.02
CA ASN A 114 -0.97 -11.85 4.78
C ASN A 114 -1.63 -12.12 6.14
N ALA A 115 -2.21 -11.11 6.76
CA ALA A 115 -2.99 -11.22 8.00
C ALA A 115 -4.42 -11.77 7.76
N ARG A 116 -4.77 -12.14 6.52
CA ARG A 116 -6.10 -12.61 6.10
C ARG A 116 -7.24 -11.60 6.35
N ASN A 117 -6.90 -10.33 6.50
CA ASN A 117 -7.89 -9.26 6.55
C ASN A 117 -8.25 -8.82 5.12
N TYR A 118 -8.98 -9.69 4.43
CA TYR A 118 -9.29 -9.51 3.02
C TYR A 118 -10.15 -8.28 2.75
N ALA A 119 -11.03 -7.89 3.67
CA ALA A 119 -11.84 -6.68 3.53
C ALA A 119 -10.97 -5.42 3.47
N LYS A 120 -9.99 -5.29 4.40
CA LYS A 120 -9.02 -4.18 4.39
C LYS A 120 -8.09 -4.24 3.18
N THR A 121 -7.69 -5.42 2.74
CA THR A 121 -6.90 -5.59 1.51
C THR A 121 -7.63 -5.02 0.29
N VAL A 122 -8.93 -5.32 0.14
CA VAL A 122 -9.74 -4.80 -0.97
C VAL A 122 -9.89 -3.29 -0.87
N GLU A 123 -10.21 -2.76 0.31
CA GLU A 123 -10.37 -1.32 0.55
C GLU A 123 -9.10 -0.54 0.14
N LEU A 124 -7.96 -0.89 0.73
CA LEU A 124 -6.68 -0.21 0.49
C LEU A 124 -6.15 -0.44 -0.93
N GLY A 125 -6.27 -1.66 -1.44
CA GLY A 125 -5.83 -1.98 -2.80
C GLY A 125 -6.61 -1.21 -3.86
N LYS A 126 -7.93 -1.08 -3.71
CA LYS A 126 -8.76 -0.23 -4.60
C LYS A 126 -8.40 1.24 -4.48
N SER A 127 -8.09 1.72 -3.27
CA SER A 127 -7.61 3.09 -3.06
C SER A 127 -6.26 3.30 -3.76
N ALA A 128 -5.32 2.36 -3.65
CA ALA A 128 -4.04 2.40 -4.34
C ALA A 128 -4.21 2.45 -5.86
N ILE A 129 -5.13 1.65 -6.42
CA ILE A 129 -5.44 1.65 -7.86
C ILE A 129 -5.99 3.00 -8.31
N LYS A 130 -6.97 3.53 -7.58
CA LYS A 130 -7.58 4.83 -7.88
C LYS A 130 -6.57 5.98 -7.86
N SER A 131 -5.59 5.92 -6.98
CA SER A 131 -4.54 6.92 -6.82
C SER A 131 -3.33 6.71 -7.74
N GLY A 132 -3.33 5.66 -8.58
CA GLY A 132 -2.21 5.34 -9.46
C GLY A 132 -0.98 4.75 -8.75
N TYR A 133 -1.14 4.26 -7.52
CA TYR A 133 -0.06 3.68 -6.70
C TYR A 133 0.09 2.17 -6.87
N ALA A 134 -0.89 1.51 -7.49
CA ALA A 134 -0.93 0.07 -7.59
C ALA A 134 0.15 -0.50 -8.50
N ASP A 135 0.72 -1.62 -8.09
CA ASP A 135 1.54 -2.51 -8.91
C ASP A 135 0.75 -3.80 -9.25
N ALA A 136 1.37 -4.68 -10.02
CA ALA A 136 0.74 -5.96 -10.38
C ALA A 136 0.36 -6.82 -9.17
N ASP A 137 1.17 -6.77 -8.11
CA ASP A 137 0.88 -7.51 -6.87
C ASP A 137 -0.35 -6.97 -6.16
N THR A 138 -0.56 -5.65 -6.19
CA THR A 138 -1.77 -5.01 -5.65
C THR A 138 -3.03 -5.57 -6.31
N TYR A 139 -3.04 -5.66 -7.65
CA TYR A 139 -4.17 -6.25 -8.37
C TYR A 139 -4.39 -7.73 -8.00
N LEU A 140 -3.31 -8.50 -7.86
CA LEU A 140 -3.39 -9.90 -7.51
C LEU A 140 -3.96 -10.12 -6.10
N VAL A 141 -3.44 -9.41 -5.09
CA VAL A 141 -3.91 -9.60 -3.70
C VAL A 141 -5.35 -9.12 -3.52
N VAL A 142 -5.79 -8.09 -4.25
CA VAL A 142 -7.21 -7.66 -4.28
C VAL A 142 -8.08 -8.74 -4.89
N SER A 143 -7.68 -9.30 -6.05
CA SER A 143 -8.42 -10.37 -6.72
C SER A 143 -8.55 -11.61 -5.85
N GLN A 144 -7.43 -12.03 -5.25
CA GLN A 144 -7.39 -13.15 -4.32
C GLN A 144 -8.24 -12.89 -3.06
N SER A 145 -8.27 -11.64 -2.58
CA SER A 145 -9.07 -11.28 -1.40
C SER A 145 -10.56 -11.42 -1.65
N TYR A 146 -11.04 -11.02 -2.83
CA TYR A 146 -12.42 -11.29 -3.23
C TYR A 146 -12.71 -12.79 -3.28
N TYR A 147 -11.79 -13.56 -3.90
CA TYR A 147 -11.94 -15.01 -3.98
C TYR A 147 -11.99 -15.69 -2.60
N GLN A 148 -11.10 -15.29 -1.69
CA GLN A 148 -11.05 -15.83 -0.31
C GLN A 148 -12.31 -15.48 0.52
N GLN A 149 -13.00 -14.41 0.18
CA GLN A 149 -14.28 -14.03 0.76
C GLN A 149 -15.47 -14.75 0.10
N ASN A 150 -15.22 -15.68 -0.82
CA ASN A 150 -16.21 -16.34 -1.67
C ASN A 150 -16.99 -15.37 -2.57
N ASP A 151 -16.49 -14.15 -2.75
CA ASP A 151 -17.06 -13.17 -3.67
C ASP A 151 -16.50 -13.39 -5.08
N PHE A 152 -16.87 -14.56 -5.65
CA PHE A 152 -16.35 -15.02 -6.94
C PHE A 152 -16.75 -14.12 -8.09
N LYS A 153 -17.87 -13.43 -7.97
CA LYS A 153 -18.32 -12.48 -8.98
C LYS A 153 -17.37 -11.29 -9.06
N ASN A 154 -17.11 -10.65 -7.93
CA ASN A 154 -16.17 -9.52 -7.89
C ASN A 154 -14.73 -9.96 -8.18
N ALA A 155 -14.31 -11.15 -7.74
CA ALA A 155 -13.00 -11.69 -8.08
C ALA A 155 -12.84 -11.81 -9.61
N ARG A 156 -13.79 -12.46 -10.31
CA ARG A 156 -13.81 -12.59 -11.77
C ARG A 156 -13.82 -11.22 -12.47
N ASP A 157 -14.76 -10.37 -12.10
CA ASP A 157 -14.98 -9.09 -12.79
C ASP A 157 -13.79 -8.16 -12.63
N PHE A 158 -13.21 -8.11 -11.42
CA PHE A 158 -12.07 -7.28 -11.12
C PHE A 158 -10.79 -7.76 -11.85
N VAL A 159 -10.44 -9.04 -11.70
CA VAL A 159 -9.23 -9.57 -12.36
C VAL A 159 -9.40 -9.62 -13.88
N GLY A 160 -10.59 -9.92 -14.38
CA GLY A 160 -10.90 -9.92 -15.81
C GLY A 160 -10.77 -8.53 -16.43
N SER A 161 -11.15 -7.47 -15.70
CA SER A 161 -10.94 -6.09 -16.14
C SER A 161 -9.44 -5.77 -16.26
N TRP A 162 -8.65 -6.16 -15.27
CA TRP A 162 -7.21 -5.96 -15.30
C TRP A 162 -6.52 -6.74 -16.43
N ILE A 163 -6.90 -8.01 -16.66
CA ILE A 163 -6.42 -8.82 -17.78
C ILE A 163 -6.68 -8.11 -19.11
N ARG A 164 -7.90 -7.64 -19.35
CA ARG A 164 -8.26 -6.92 -20.57
C ARG A 164 -7.47 -5.63 -20.75
N ASP A 165 -7.18 -4.92 -19.66
CA ASP A 165 -6.37 -3.70 -19.71
C ASP A 165 -4.91 -4.00 -20.10
N GLN A 166 -4.32 -5.08 -19.56
CA GLN A 166 -3.01 -5.55 -19.97
C GLN A 166 -2.97 -5.95 -21.46
N GLU A 167 -3.97 -6.70 -21.92
CA GLU A 167 -4.10 -7.10 -23.33
C GLU A 167 -4.19 -5.90 -24.27
N LYS A 168 -5.00 -4.88 -23.92
CA LYS A 168 -5.11 -3.63 -24.69
C LYS A 168 -3.80 -2.87 -24.81
N ARG A 169 -2.92 -2.99 -23.82
CA ARG A 169 -1.59 -2.39 -23.81
C ARG A 169 -0.53 -3.26 -24.49
N GLY A 170 -0.92 -4.39 -25.08
CA GLY A 170 0.01 -5.36 -25.64
C GLY A 170 0.89 -6.08 -24.59
N GLN A 171 0.48 -6.05 -23.35
CA GLN A 171 1.18 -6.71 -22.26
C GLN A 171 0.62 -8.12 -22.06
N ARG A 172 1.51 -9.06 -21.77
CA ARG A 172 1.12 -10.43 -21.41
C ARG A 172 0.52 -10.42 -20.00
N PRO A 173 -0.76 -10.85 -19.83
CA PRO A 173 -1.36 -10.97 -18.51
C PRO A 173 -0.60 -11.96 -17.63
N LYS A 174 -0.54 -11.72 -16.33
CA LYS A 174 0.09 -12.63 -15.36
C LYS A 174 -0.67 -13.96 -15.31
N GLU A 175 0.06 -15.09 -15.28
CA GLU A 175 -0.54 -16.43 -15.25
C GLU A 175 -1.49 -16.62 -14.06
N ASN A 176 -1.05 -16.21 -12.86
CA ASN A 176 -1.88 -16.30 -11.66
C ASN A 176 -3.14 -15.42 -11.72
N ALA A 177 -3.12 -14.31 -12.46
CA ALA A 177 -4.33 -13.51 -12.71
C ALA A 177 -5.34 -14.29 -13.54
N ILE A 178 -4.87 -14.96 -14.62
CA ILE A 178 -5.74 -15.79 -15.45
C ILE A 178 -6.25 -17.00 -14.65
N GLN A 179 -5.43 -17.61 -13.80
CA GLN A 179 -5.85 -18.71 -12.91
C GLN A 179 -6.95 -18.27 -11.93
N ILE A 180 -6.84 -17.08 -11.32
CA ILE A 180 -7.91 -16.53 -10.46
C ILE A 180 -9.19 -16.31 -11.28
N TYR A 181 -9.07 -15.79 -12.50
CA TYR A 181 -10.21 -15.62 -13.40
C TYR A 181 -10.92 -16.93 -13.68
N VAL A 182 -10.18 -17.95 -14.15
CA VAL A 182 -10.71 -19.31 -14.45
C VAL A 182 -11.39 -19.92 -13.23
N THR A 183 -10.68 -19.95 -12.09
CA THR A 183 -11.24 -20.57 -10.88
C THR A 183 -12.48 -19.85 -10.37
N SER A 184 -12.54 -18.52 -10.52
CA SER A 184 -13.75 -17.75 -10.18
C SER A 184 -14.92 -18.08 -11.11
N CYS A 185 -14.67 -18.23 -12.44
CA CYS A 185 -15.70 -18.65 -13.41
C CYS A 185 -16.24 -20.06 -13.08
N MET A 186 -15.34 -20.99 -12.75
CA MET A 186 -15.72 -22.35 -12.34
C MET A 186 -16.60 -22.35 -11.09
N ARG A 187 -16.25 -21.54 -10.07
CA ARG A 187 -17.06 -21.42 -8.85
C ARG A 187 -18.43 -20.80 -9.12
N LEU A 188 -18.55 -19.95 -10.13
CA LEU A 188 -19.82 -19.36 -10.60
C LEU A 188 -20.59 -20.31 -11.53
N LYS A 189 -20.02 -21.46 -11.92
CA LYS A 189 -20.57 -22.40 -12.91
C LYS A 189 -20.83 -21.71 -14.27
N ASP A 190 -20.00 -20.75 -14.63
CA ASP A 190 -20.05 -20.04 -15.91
C ASP A 190 -19.11 -20.74 -16.90
N GLU A 191 -19.66 -21.66 -17.68
CA GLU A 191 -18.89 -22.51 -18.61
C GLU A 191 -18.21 -21.66 -19.71
N ALA A 192 -18.91 -20.66 -20.25
CA ALA A 192 -18.37 -19.80 -21.30
C ALA A 192 -17.18 -18.97 -20.79
N CYS A 193 -17.32 -18.41 -19.59
CA CYS A 193 -16.24 -17.69 -18.91
C CYS A 193 -15.04 -18.62 -18.64
N THR A 194 -15.31 -19.85 -18.17
CA THR A 194 -14.28 -20.83 -17.87
C THR A 194 -13.50 -21.22 -19.14
N ALA A 195 -14.19 -21.49 -20.23
CA ALA A 195 -13.56 -21.81 -21.53
C ALA A 195 -12.69 -20.67 -22.04
N ALA A 196 -13.20 -19.43 -22.00
CA ALA A 196 -12.43 -18.25 -22.39
C ALA A 196 -11.17 -18.04 -21.53
N GLY A 197 -11.25 -18.37 -20.25
CA GLY A 197 -10.10 -18.29 -19.36
C GLY A 197 -9.03 -19.36 -19.67
N PHE A 198 -9.43 -20.59 -19.96
CA PHE A 198 -8.50 -21.64 -20.40
C PHE A 198 -7.86 -21.32 -21.73
N GLU A 199 -8.62 -20.75 -22.69
CA GLU A 199 -8.06 -20.29 -23.95
C GLU A 199 -6.94 -19.26 -23.73
N LYS A 200 -7.11 -18.32 -22.81
CA LYS A 200 -6.05 -17.37 -22.43
C LYS A 200 -4.84 -18.08 -21.82
N LEU A 201 -5.03 -19.08 -20.95
CA LEU A 201 -3.92 -19.85 -20.38
C LEU A 201 -3.12 -20.53 -21.48
N VAL A 202 -3.78 -21.23 -22.40
CA VAL A 202 -3.10 -21.92 -23.51
C VAL A 202 -2.38 -20.94 -24.43
N THR A 203 -3.00 -19.79 -24.70
CA THR A 203 -2.42 -18.76 -25.58
C THR A 203 -1.18 -18.12 -24.98
N TYR A 204 -1.23 -17.75 -23.72
CA TYR A 204 -0.14 -17.01 -23.07
C TYR A 204 0.89 -17.90 -22.38
N TYR A 205 0.48 -19.09 -21.95
CA TYR A 205 1.29 -20.01 -21.15
C TYR A 205 1.16 -21.45 -21.69
N PRO A 206 1.54 -21.69 -22.94
CA PRO A 206 1.49 -23.04 -23.50
C PRO A 206 2.47 -23.93 -22.72
N ASN A 207 1.96 -24.92 -22.01
CA ASN A 207 2.76 -25.93 -21.33
C ASN A 207 2.40 -27.31 -21.87
N PRO A 208 3.15 -27.88 -22.82
CA PRO A 208 2.85 -29.16 -23.43
C PRO A 208 2.88 -30.35 -22.46
N ALA A 209 3.53 -30.18 -21.30
CA ALA A 209 3.74 -31.28 -20.33
C ALA A 209 2.77 -31.26 -19.11
N GLY A 210 1.87 -30.29 -19.03
CA GLY A 210 1.06 -30.03 -17.82
C GLY A 210 -0.46 -30.06 -17.99
N TRP A 211 -0.99 -30.48 -19.17
CA TRP A 211 -2.44 -30.55 -19.43
C TRP A 211 -2.93 -31.99 -19.46
#